data_5c9da460d8e53b573554cce5d1b12198
#
_entry.id   5c9da460d8e53b573554cce5d1b12198
#
_cell.length_a   1.000
_cell.length_b   1.000
_cell.length_c   1.000
_cell.angle_alpha   90.00
_cell.angle_beta   90.00
_cell.angle_gamma   90.00
#
_symmetry.space_group_name_H-M   'P 1'
#
loop_
_entity.id
_entity.type
_entity.pdbx_description
1 polymer ?
#
loop_
_entity_poly.entity_id
_entity_poly.type
_entity_poly.pdbx_seq_one_letter_code
_entity_poly.pdbx_strand_id
1 'polypeptide(L)'
;MDLDNITKGIGAVTATFALIGGGYTLSDKFGLFDKPILEWAPEHFEITDGPIDGPFRVIVAREKIRDDCDVVGFTLEIRDSEYIVHPATPSVTKFSGPANDKVDKFGFNMYVQEGHYDRVALGEATLLATINYECPEGPVVVHYPDHENLRFNIERASG
;
A
#
# COMPACT_ATOMS: atom_id res chain seq x y z
N MET A 1 -28.22 15.92 -53.84
CA MET A 1 -27.61 15.71 -52.52
C MET A 1 -28.43 14.63 -51.85
N ASP A 2 -27.86 13.42 -51.72
CA ASP A 2 -28.60 12.22 -51.34
C ASP A 2 -28.87 12.24 -49.83
N LEU A 3 -30.12 12.27 -49.43
CA LEU A 3 -30.57 12.24 -48.04
C LEU A 3 -30.11 10.95 -47.29
N ASP A 4 -29.92 9.87 -48.03
CA ASP A 4 -29.45 8.59 -47.49
C ASP A 4 -28.00 8.66 -46.92
N ASN A 5 -27.16 9.50 -47.48
CA ASN A 5 -25.78 9.70 -47.00
C ASN A 5 -25.73 10.51 -45.71
N ILE A 6 -26.68 11.42 -45.49
CA ILE A 6 -26.76 12.22 -44.24
C ILE A 6 -27.21 11.36 -43.09
N THR A 7 -28.18 10.48 -43.29
CA THR A 7 -28.70 9.58 -42.23
C THR A 7 -27.67 8.54 -41.79
N LYS A 8 -26.86 8.04 -42.73
CA LYS A 8 -25.76 7.11 -42.39
C LYS A 8 -24.64 7.79 -41.62
N GLY A 9 -24.33 9.04 -41.92
CA GLY A 9 -23.32 9.85 -41.22
C GLY A 9 -23.74 10.15 -39.79
N ILE A 10 -24.99 10.52 -39.57
CA ILE A 10 -25.51 10.83 -38.22
C ILE A 10 -25.56 9.57 -37.36
N GLY A 11 -25.94 8.42 -37.89
CA GLY A 11 -25.96 7.15 -37.18
C GLY A 11 -24.57 6.71 -36.74
N ALA A 12 -23.55 6.88 -37.54
CA ALA A 12 -22.17 6.54 -37.22
C ALA A 12 -21.60 7.42 -36.08
N VAL A 13 -21.86 8.72 -36.12
CA VAL A 13 -21.43 9.67 -35.10
C VAL A 13 -22.10 9.37 -33.73
N THR A 14 -23.41 9.09 -33.78
CA THR A 14 -24.16 8.78 -32.53
C THR A 14 -23.69 7.45 -31.90
N ALA A 15 -23.39 6.44 -32.71
CA ALA A 15 -22.86 5.18 -32.25
C ALA A 15 -21.45 5.33 -31.62
N THR A 16 -20.62 6.19 -32.17
CA THR A 16 -19.28 6.47 -31.66
C THR A 16 -19.33 7.16 -30.29
N PHE A 17 -20.22 8.15 -30.12
CA PHE A 17 -20.42 8.80 -28.81
C PHE A 17 -21.02 7.86 -27.79
N ALA A 18 -21.91 6.97 -28.15
CA ALA A 18 -22.47 5.97 -27.23
C ALA A 18 -21.40 4.96 -26.74
N LEU A 19 -20.49 4.55 -27.62
CA LEU A 19 -19.37 3.67 -27.26
C LEU A 19 -18.37 4.34 -26.31
N ILE A 20 -18.04 5.60 -26.55
CA ILE A 20 -17.16 6.36 -25.68
C ILE A 20 -17.83 6.61 -24.33
N GLY A 21 -19.07 7.10 -24.32
CA GLY A 21 -19.83 7.32 -23.08
C GLY A 21 -20.10 6.03 -22.27
N GLY A 22 -20.44 4.93 -22.97
CA GLY A 22 -20.61 3.62 -22.35
C GLY A 22 -19.32 3.03 -21.80
N GLY A 23 -18.19 3.28 -22.46
CA GLY A 23 -16.86 2.88 -21.99
C GLY A 23 -16.48 3.56 -20.68
N TYR A 24 -16.71 4.86 -20.55
CA TYR A 24 -16.43 5.61 -19.31
C TYR A 24 -17.30 5.15 -18.14
N THR A 25 -18.60 4.91 -18.36
CA THR A 25 -19.51 4.45 -17.29
C THR A 25 -19.23 3.01 -16.84
N LEU A 26 -18.72 2.16 -17.72
CA LEU A 26 -18.31 0.80 -17.36
C LEU A 26 -16.97 0.81 -16.61
N SER A 27 -16.00 1.63 -17.02
CA SER A 27 -14.72 1.73 -16.31
C SER A 27 -14.86 2.32 -14.92
N ASP A 28 -15.75 3.30 -14.69
CA ASP A 28 -16.10 3.80 -13.35
C ASP A 28 -16.70 2.69 -12.47
N LYS A 29 -17.60 1.87 -13.02
CA LYS A 29 -18.21 0.77 -12.29
C LYS A 29 -17.23 -0.36 -11.92
N PHE A 30 -16.15 -0.53 -12.68
CA PHE A 30 -15.14 -1.55 -12.44
C PHE A 30 -13.89 -1.01 -11.74
N GLY A 31 -13.89 0.26 -11.29
CA GLY A 31 -12.76 0.87 -10.58
C GLY A 31 -11.49 0.98 -11.43
N LEU A 32 -11.59 0.93 -12.77
CA LEU A 32 -10.43 0.96 -13.66
C LEU A 32 -9.70 2.32 -13.68
N PHE A 33 -10.32 3.36 -13.13
CA PHE A 33 -9.76 4.71 -13.01
C PHE A 33 -9.74 5.22 -11.57
N ASP A 34 -9.99 4.35 -10.59
CA ASP A 34 -9.91 4.74 -9.18
C ASP A 34 -8.48 5.10 -8.84
N LYS A 35 -8.29 6.30 -8.32
CA LYS A 35 -6.98 6.73 -7.85
C LYS A 35 -6.55 5.84 -6.68
N PRO A 36 -5.29 5.42 -6.62
CA PRO A 36 -4.78 4.71 -5.47
C PRO A 36 -4.96 5.55 -4.21
N ILE A 37 -5.09 4.91 -3.06
CA ILE A 37 -5.23 5.62 -1.78
C ILE A 37 -3.92 6.31 -1.42
N LEU A 38 -2.81 5.62 -1.68
CA LEU A 38 -1.46 6.13 -1.46
C LEU A 38 -0.49 5.54 -2.49
N GLU A 39 0.63 6.21 -2.68
CA GLU A 39 1.82 5.69 -3.36
C GLU A 39 2.97 5.64 -2.37
N TRP A 40 3.66 4.51 -2.34
CA TRP A 40 4.86 4.35 -1.54
C TRP A 40 6.04 5.03 -2.23
N ALA A 41 6.93 5.65 -1.44
CA ALA A 41 8.20 6.21 -1.88
C ALA A 41 9.37 5.41 -1.28
N PRO A 42 9.62 4.18 -1.80
CA PRO A 42 10.55 3.21 -1.19
C PRO A 42 11.99 3.71 -1.17
N GLU A 43 12.38 4.61 -2.06
CA GLU A 43 13.71 5.24 -2.07
C GLU A 43 14.00 6.08 -0.81
N HIS A 44 12.98 6.35 -0.01
CA HIS A 44 13.07 7.07 1.26
C HIS A 44 12.85 6.18 2.48
N PHE A 45 12.74 4.88 2.28
CA PHE A 45 12.56 3.94 3.38
C PHE A 45 13.90 3.59 4.00
N GLU A 46 13.89 3.48 5.32
CA GLU A 46 15.05 3.05 6.10
C GLU A 46 14.58 2.12 7.21
N ILE A 47 15.36 1.09 7.49
CA ILE A 47 15.21 0.25 8.66
C ILE A 47 16.58 -0.05 9.23
N THR A 48 16.72 0.05 10.55
CA THR A 48 17.98 -0.27 11.20
C THR A 48 18.10 -1.75 11.48
N ASP A 49 19.31 -2.27 11.34
CA ASP A 49 19.68 -3.56 11.92
C ASP A 49 19.57 -3.51 13.44
N GLY A 50 19.34 -4.63 14.08
CA GLY A 50 19.25 -4.66 15.54
C GLY A 50 19.01 -6.04 16.13
N PRO A 51 19.10 -6.14 17.48
CA PRO A 51 18.87 -7.38 18.18
C PRO A 51 17.39 -7.77 18.16
N ILE A 52 17.13 -9.08 18.21
CA ILE A 52 15.77 -9.64 18.11
C ILE A 52 14.83 -9.15 19.24
N ASP A 53 15.39 -8.85 20.40
CA ASP A 53 14.69 -8.34 21.60
C ASP A 53 14.65 -6.81 21.69
N GLY A 54 15.26 -6.13 20.71
CA GLY A 54 15.33 -4.67 20.64
C GLY A 54 14.35 -4.06 19.63
N PRO A 55 14.31 -2.72 19.59
CA PRO A 55 13.56 -2.00 18.58
C PRO A 55 14.31 -1.96 17.24
N PHE A 56 13.58 -2.20 16.16
CA PHE A 56 14.01 -1.84 14.82
C PHE A 56 13.43 -0.46 14.49
N ARG A 57 14.28 0.53 14.23
CA ARG A 57 13.82 1.85 13.80
C ARG A 57 13.42 1.79 12.34
N VAL A 58 12.16 2.06 12.05
CA VAL A 58 11.59 2.06 10.70
C VAL A 58 11.26 3.48 10.31
N ILE A 59 11.68 3.90 9.12
CA ILE A 59 11.24 5.12 8.45
C ILE A 59 10.55 4.70 7.16
N VAL A 60 9.33 5.13 6.97
CA VAL A 60 8.55 4.93 5.75
C VAL A 60 8.16 6.26 5.16
N ALA A 61 7.96 6.28 3.86
CA ALA A 61 7.59 7.46 3.11
C ALA A 61 6.46 7.13 2.13
N ARG A 62 5.48 8.00 2.05
CA ARG A 62 4.33 7.84 1.16
C ARG A 62 3.81 9.18 0.70
N GLU A 63 3.15 9.18 -0.43
CA GLU A 63 2.23 10.24 -0.84
C GLU A 63 0.80 9.73 -0.64
N LYS A 64 0.01 10.39 0.19
CA LYS A 64 -1.41 10.08 0.33
C LYS A 64 -2.19 10.84 -0.73
N ILE A 65 -2.93 10.12 -1.56
CA ILE A 65 -3.62 10.66 -2.75
C ILE A 65 -5.09 10.91 -2.46
N ARG A 66 -5.72 10.10 -1.59
CA ARG A 66 -7.14 10.18 -1.27
C ARG A 66 -7.36 10.51 0.20
N ASP A 67 -8.30 11.44 0.48
CA ASP A 67 -8.71 11.83 1.84
C ASP A 67 -9.98 11.13 2.32
N ASP A 68 -10.71 10.51 1.41
CA ASP A 68 -12.02 9.92 1.65
C ASP A 68 -11.97 8.48 2.17
N CYS A 69 -10.77 7.98 2.46
CA CYS A 69 -10.55 6.64 3.03
C CYS A 69 -9.96 6.73 4.43
N ASP A 70 -10.56 6.03 5.37
CA ASP A 70 -10.10 5.94 6.76
C ASP A 70 -9.34 4.65 7.03
N VAL A 71 -8.24 4.73 7.79
CA VAL A 71 -7.49 3.55 8.23
C VAL A 71 -8.28 2.88 9.36
N VAL A 72 -8.67 1.63 9.13
CA VAL A 72 -9.39 0.79 10.12
C VAL A 72 -8.54 -0.34 10.69
N GLY A 73 -7.40 -0.66 10.06
CA GLY A 73 -6.48 -1.67 10.56
C GLY A 73 -5.08 -1.50 9.98
N PHE A 74 -4.09 -1.90 10.78
CA PHE A 74 -2.70 -1.91 10.37
C PHE A 74 -1.99 -3.11 11.01
N THR A 75 -1.30 -3.89 10.19
CA THR A 75 -0.51 -5.05 10.62
C THR A 75 0.91 -4.91 10.12
N LEU A 76 1.87 -5.27 10.98
CA LEU A 76 3.27 -5.44 10.62
C LEU A 76 3.68 -6.88 10.80
N GLU A 77 4.50 -7.36 9.89
CA GLU A 77 5.08 -8.68 9.91
C GLU A 77 6.53 -8.61 9.44
N ILE A 78 7.34 -9.55 9.88
CA ILE A 78 8.72 -9.74 9.45
C ILE A 78 8.81 -11.10 8.79
N ARG A 79 9.38 -11.15 7.58
CA ARG A 79 9.81 -12.40 6.98
C ARG A 79 11.29 -12.58 7.25
N ASP A 80 11.65 -13.61 8.00
CA ASP A 80 13.02 -13.88 8.40
C ASP A 80 13.89 -14.53 7.30
N SER A 81 15.14 -14.85 7.63
CA SER A 81 16.11 -15.45 6.69
C SER A 81 15.73 -16.87 6.21
N GLU A 82 14.83 -17.56 6.91
CA GLU A 82 14.26 -18.85 6.50
C GLU A 82 12.91 -18.70 5.77
N TYR A 83 12.52 -17.47 5.44
CA TYR A 83 11.26 -17.12 4.77
C TYR A 83 10.00 -17.38 5.61
N ILE A 84 10.16 -17.52 6.92
CA ILE A 84 9.02 -17.64 7.86
C ILE A 84 8.53 -16.25 8.23
N VAL A 85 7.21 -16.09 8.27
CA VAL A 85 6.57 -14.81 8.63
C VAL A 85 6.22 -14.80 10.10
N HIS A 86 6.63 -13.74 10.79
CA HIS A 86 6.40 -13.52 12.20
C HIS A 86 5.68 -12.20 12.44
N PRO A 87 4.73 -12.14 13.38
CA PRO A 87 4.06 -10.89 13.72
C PRO A 87 5.03 -9.91 14.38
N ALA A 88 4.86 -8.64 14.05
CA ALA A 88 5.60 -7.55 14.65
C ALA A 88 4.65 -6.48 15.19
N THR A 89 5.08 -5.77 16.22
CA THR A 89 4.28 -4.73 16.87
C THR A 89 4.92 -3.37 16.65
N PRO A 90 4.20 -2.41 16.05
CA PRO A 90 4.68 -1.04 15.92
C PRO A 90 4.48 -0.26 17.22
N SER A 91 5.37 0.70 17.48
CA SER A 91 5.23 1.64 18.62
C SER A 91 4.10 2.68 18.41
N VAL A 92 3.56 2.77 17.21
CA VAL A 92 2.45 3.66 16.85
C VAL A 92 1.36 2.86 16.14
N THR A 93 0.12 3.21 16.36
CA THR A 93 -1.04 2.51 15.81
C THR A 93 -1.84 3.33 14.79
N LYS A 94 -1.48 4.61 14.60
CA LYS A 94 -2.18 5.52 13.68
C LYS A 94 -1.20 6.10 12.68
N PHE A 95 -1.43 5.78 11.41
CA PHE A 95 -0.66 6.27 10.27
C PHE A 95 -1.51 7.12 9.32
N SER A 96 -2.62 7.66 9.82
CA SER A 96 -3.53 8.48 9.03
C SER A 96 -3.12 9.95 9.08
N GLY A 97 -3.20 10.61 7.95
CA GLY A 97 -3.01 12.02 7.77
C GLY A 97 -3.75 12.48 6.51
N PRO A 98 -3.92 13.80 6.29
CA PRO A 98 -4.56 14.31 5.10
C PRO A 98 -3.79 13.90 3.83
N ALA A 99 -4.48 13.86 2.69
CA ALA A 99 -3.84 13.77 1.41
C ALA A 99 -3.00 15.03 1.18
N ASN A 100 -1.82 14.85 0.60
CA ASN A 100 -1.00 15.97 0.20
C ASN A 100 -0.15 15.55 -1.02
N ASP A 101 0.26 16.54 -1.80
CA ASP A 101 1.05 16.38 -3.02
C ASP A 101 2.56 16.24 -2.76
N LYS A 102 2.92 15.91 -1.51
CA LYS A 102 4.31 15.74 -1.09
C LYS A 102 4.49 14.41 -0.41
N VAL A 103 5.69 13.87 -0.52
CA VAL A 103 6.08 12.67 0.20
C VAL A 103 6.22 12.97 1.69
N ASP A 104 5.36 12.37 2.48
CA ASP A 104 5.42 12.39 3.94
C ASP A 104 6.32 11.27 4.44
N LYS A 105 7.28 11.62 5.30
CA LYS A 105 8.15 10.67 6.00
C LYS A 105 7.72 10.56 7.45
N PHE A 106 7.55 9.35 7.93
CA PHE A 106 7.28 9.09 9.33
C PHE A 106 8.05 7.88 9.83
N GLY A 107 8.49 7.96 11.06
CA GLY A 107 9.28 6.92 11.68
C GLY A 107 8.63 6.37 12.94
N PHE A 108 8.79 5.08 13.17
CA PHE A 108 8.35 4.38 14.36
C PHE A 108 9.33 3.29 14.74
N ASN A 109 9.20 2.75 15.93
CA ASN A 109 9.91 1.55 16.31
C ASN A 109 9.01 0.32 16.11
N MET A 110 9.61 -0.75 15.62
CA MET A 110 8.96 -2.04 15.45
C MET A 110 9.67 -3.04 16.36
N TYR A 111 8.91 -3.94 16.93
CA TYR A 111 9.38 -5.02 17.81
C TYR A 111 8.87 -6.35 17.27
N VAL A 112 9.71 -7.38 17.30
CA VAL A 112 9.21 -8.75 17.15
C VAL A 112 8.26 -9.02 18.31
N GLN A 113 7.15 -9.68 18.04
CA GLN A 113 6.18 -9.98 19.10
C GLN A 113 6.81 -10.90 20.17
N GLU A 114 6.66 -10.55 21.42
CA GLU A 114 7.12 -11.36 22.55
C GLU A 114 6.57 -12.79 22.47
N GLY A 115 7.42 -13.77 22.75
CA GLY A 115 7.09 -15.20 22.58
C GLY A 115 7.37 -15.78 21.20
N HIS A 116 7.82 -14.97 20.25
CA HIS A 116 8.28 -15.42 18.92
C HIS A 116 9.81 -15.45 18.76
N TYR A 117 10.57 -14.88 19.70
CA TYR A 117 12.03 -14.73 19.59
C TYR A 117 12.78 -16.05 19.30
N ASP A 118 12.37 -17.15 19.94
CA ASP A 118 12.99 -18.47 19.75
C ASP A 118 12.70 -19.09 18.38
N ARG A 119 11.79 -18.51 17.60
CA ARG A 119 11.34 -19.04 16.33
C ARG A 119 11.84 -18.23 15.13
N VAL A 120 12.35 -17.03 15.37
CA VAL A 120 12.82 -16.13 14.32
C VAL A 120 14.25 -16.46 13.98
N ALA A 121 14.50 -16.75 12.71
CA ALA A 121 15.85 -16.99 12.23
C ALA A 121 16.63 -15.66 12.14
N LEU A 122 17.84 -15.66 12.66
CA LEU A 122 18.74 -14.51 12.61
C LEU A 122 19.28 -14.29 11.19
N GLY A 123 19.64 -13.06 10.87
CA GLY A 123 20.19 -12.66 9.59
C GLY A 123 19.26 -11.77 8.79
N GLU A 124 19.37 -11.80 7.47
CA GLU A 124 18.58 -10.94 6.59
C GLU A 124 17.09 -11.22 6.69
N ALA A 125 16.32 -10.17 6.92
CA ALA A 125 14.87 -10.19 7.03
C ALA A 125 14.24 -9.10 6.16
N THR A 126 12.95 -9.22 5.91
CA THR A 126 12.17 -8.22 5.17
C THR A 126 10.95 -7.79 5.94
N LEU A 127 10.61 -6.50 5.84
CA LEU A 127 9.40 -5.93 6.42
C LEU A 127 8.21 -6.18 5.50
N LEU A 128 7.09 -6.60 6.09
CA LEU A 128 5.78 -6.70 5.45
C LEU A 128 4.79 -5.83 6.22
N ALA A 129 3.93 -5.14 5.52
CA ALA A 129 2.87 -4.35 6.13
C ALA A 129 1.56 -4.48 5.37
N THR A 130 0.46 -4.42 6.09
CA THR A 130 -0.89 -4.41 5.52
C THR A 130 -1.69 -3.31 6.18
N ILE A 131 -2.27 -2.44 5.36
CA ILE A 131 -3.14 -1.36 5.81
C ILE A 131 -4.54 -1.61 5.26
N ASN A 132 -5.52 -1.68 6.15
CA ASN A 132 -6.92 -1.82 5.79
C ASN A 132 -7.59 -0.44 5.85
N TYR A 133 -8.23 -0.06 4.77
CA TYR A 133 -8.98 1.17 4.62
C TYR A 133 -10.45 0.87 4.47
N GLU A 134 -11.28 1.74 5.01
CA GLU A 134 -12.69 1.87 4.69
C GLU A 134 -12.87 3.09 3.80
N CYS A 135 -13.33 2.89 2.56
CA CYS A 135 -13.55 3.91 1.56
C CYS A 135 -15.04 3.99 1.21
N PRO A 136 -15.53 5.07 0.56
CA PRO A 136 -16.92 5.17 0.14
C PRO A 136 -17.42 4.03 -0.76
N GLU A 137 -16.54 3.46 -1.55
CA GLU A 137 -16.80 2.31 -2.42
C GLU A 137 -16.70 0.96 -1.70
N GLY A 138 -16.19 0.93 -0.47
CA GLY A 138 -16.01 -0.27 0.35
C GLY A 138 -14.59 -0.45 0.88
N PRO A 139 -14.30 -1.59 1.53
CA PRO A 139 -12.99 -1.86 2.11
C PRO A 139 -11.91 -2.05 1.05
N VAL A 140 -10.75 -1.44 1.26
CA VAL A 140 -9.56 -1.57 0.41
C VAL A 140 -8.37 -1.97 1.24
N VAL A 141 -7.56 -2.89 0.74
CA VAL A 141 -6.35 -3.38 1.41
C VAL A 141 -5.13 -2.95 0.62
N VAL A 142 -4.21 -2.28 1.28
CA VAL A 142 -2.93 -1.86 0.70
C VAL A 142 -1.81 -2.66 1.37
N HIS A 143 -0.98 -3.28 0.56
CA HIS A 143 0.17 -4.06 1.01
C HIS A 143 1.49 -3.32 0.77
N TYR A 144 2.47 -3.62 1.62
CA TYR A 144 3.87 -3.30 1.40
C TYR A 144 4.69 -4.58 1.66
N PRO A 145 5.71 -4.91 0.87
CA PRO A 145 6.16 -4.18 -0.32
C PRO A 145 5.27 -4.44 -1.54
N ASP A 146 5.25 -3.45 -2.44
CA ASP A 146 4.59 -3.59 -3.73
C ASP A 146 5.55 -4.20 -4.76
N HIS A 147 6.80 -3.70 -4.81
CA HIS A 147 7.83 -4.13 -5.77
C HIS A 147 9.18 -4.44 -5.11
N GLU A 148 9.64 -3.64 -4.15
CA GLU A 148 10.92 -3.78 -3.49
C GLU A 148 10.78 -4.05 -1.99
N ASN A 149 11.52 -5.04 -1.51
CA ASN A 149 11.55 -5.39 -0.09
C ASN A 149 12.50 -4.49 0.68
N LEU A 150 12.04 -3.91 1.78
CA LEU A 150 12.90 -3.27 2.75
C LEU A 150 13.60 -4.34 3.60
N ARG A 151 14.92 -4.44 3.45
CA ARG A 151 15.76 -5.45 4.08
C ARG A 151 16.51 -4.88 5.26
N PHE A 152 16.73 -5.71 6.27
CA PHE A 152 17.49 -5.42 7.48
C PHE A 152 18.02 -6.72 8.08
N ASN A 153 18.94 -6.63 9.06
CA ASN A 153 19.47 -7.80 9.73
C ASN A 153 18.93 -7.90 11.16
N ILE A 154 18.49 -9.11 11.51
CA ILE A 154 18.12 -9.47 12.86
C ILE A 154 19.35 -10.10 13.52
N GLU A 155 19.82 -9.47 14.59
CA GLU A 155 20.96 -9.91 15.37
C GLU A 155 20.52 -10.70 16.58
N ARG A 156 21.48 -11.36 17.23
CA ARG A 156 21.24 -12.07 18.50
C ARG A 156 20.84 -11.06 19.58
N ALA A 157 19.97 -11.50 20.51
CA ALA A 157 19.59 -10.71 21.67
C ALA A 157 20.82 -10.13 22.39
N SER A 158 20.70 -8.88 22.80
CA SER A 158 21.71 -8.22 23.62
C SER A 158 21.63 -8.83 25.02
N GLY A 159 22.59 -9.68 25.40
CA GLY A 159 22.68 -10.35 26.70
C GLY A 159 22.96 -9.40 27.87
#